data_3604a62fdf4031eb2073f90e01b96240
#
_entry.id   3604a62fdf4031eb2073f90e01b96240
#
_cell.length_a   1.000
_cell.length_b   1.000
_cell.length_c   1.000
_cell.angle_alpha   90.00
_cell.angle_beta   90.00
_cell.angle_gamma   90.00
#
_symmetry.space_group_name_H-M   'P 1'
#
loop_
_entity.id
_entity.type
_entity.pdbx_description
1 polymer ?
#
loop_
_entity_poly.entity_id
_entity_poly.type
_entity_poly.pdbx_seq_one_letter_code
_entity_poly.pdbx_strand_id
1 'polypeptide(L)'
;TCEVLGEVTGDGRFVVHDEKDDTTPVDLDLAKVLGGIPQKTFTDERRKQKLYPLALPRCETKKEAVADALYRVLQNIAVGSKRFLVNKVDRSVTGLIAQQQCCGPLHLPVSDVAVVAQSHFGLTGAATAIGEQPIKMLIDPEAGARMAVAEALTNIMCARISALQDIKCSANWMWAPKLPGEGSAMYDAACAMRDLMVLLGIAVDGGKDSLS
;
A
#
# COMPACT_ATOMS: atom_id res chain seq x y z
N THR A 1 16.45 -8.81 -28.72
CA THR A 1 15.57 -8.97 -29.89
C THR A 1 14.27 -8.25 -29.60
N CYS A 2 13.70 -7.61 -30.62
CA CYS A 2 12.40 -6.94 -30.56
C CYS A 2 11.60 -7.46 -31.76
N GLU A 3 10.41 -7.94 -31.48
CA GLU A 3 9.51 -8.48 -32.50
C GLU A 3 8.26 -7.61 -32.57
N VAL A 4 7.77 -7.37 -33.78
CA VAL A 4 6.49 -6.71 -34.01
C VAL A 4 5.43 -7.78 -34.06
N LEU A 5 4.51 -7.78 -33.09
CA LEU A 5 3.45 -8.78 -32.96
C LEU A 5 2.11 -8.35 -33.57
N GLY A 6 1.99 -7.10 -33.98
CA GLY A 6 0.75 -6.59 -34.55
C GLY A 6 0.71 -5.08 -34.65
N GLU A 7 -0.45 -4.58 -34.98
CA GLU A 7 -0.72 -3.15 -35.13
C GLU A 7 -2.02 -2.75 -34.43
N VAL A 8 -2.15 -1.47 -34.10
CA VAL A 8 -3.38 -0.91 -33.53
C VAL A 8 -4.27 -0.44 -34.70
N THR A 9 -5.34 -1.17 -34.95
CA THR A 9 -6.23 -0.93 -36.10
C THR A 9 -7.28 0.15 -35.84
N GLY A 10 -7.64 0.40 -34.58
CA GLY A 10 -8.67 1.37 -34.20
C GLY A 10 -10.12 0.95 -34.49
N ASP A 11 -10.34 -0.30 -34.89
CA ASP A 11 -11.67 -0.84 -35.24
C ASP A 11 -12.46 -1.36 -34.02
N GLY A 12 -11.90 -1.27 -32.81
CA GLY A 12 -12.52 -1.74 -31.58
C GLY A 12 -12.51 -3.26 -31.42
N ARG A 13 -11.68 -3.96 -32.16
CA ARG A 13 -11.53 -5.40 -32.06
C ARG A 13 -10.14 -5.79 -31.56
N PHE A 14 -10.07 -6.93 -30.90
CA PHE A 14 -8.82 -7.63 -30.58
C PHE A 14 -8.81 -8.95 -31.34
N VAL A 15 -7.93 -9.04 -32.32
CA VAL A 15 -7.82 -10.18 -33.22
C VAL A 15 -6.42 -10.77 -33.12
N VAL A 16 -6.34 -12.09 -32.97
CA VAL A 16 -5.09 -12.85 -33.09
C VAL A 16 -5.24 -13.77 -34.27
N HIS A 17 -4.33 -13.67 -35.22
CA HIS A 17 -4.21 -14.56 -36.38
C HIS A 17 -2.99 -15.45 -36.18
N ASP A 18 -3.14 -16.75 -36.29
CA ASP A 18 -2.06 -17.73 -36.26
C ASP A 18 -1.66 -18.06 -37.69
N GLU A 19 -0.50 -17.55 -38.11
CA GLU A 19 0.04 -17.75 -39.46
C GLU A 19 0.44 -19.21 -39.73
N LYS A 20 0.61 -20.02 -38.69
CA LYS A 20 1.05 -21.40 -38.84
C LYS A 20 -0.04 -22.32 -39.42
N ASP A 21 -1.26 -22.11 -39.03
CA ASP A 21 -2.42 -22.94 -39.44
C ASP A 21 -3.54 -22.12 -40.09
N ASP A 22 -3.28 -20.83 -40.35
CA ASP A 22 -4.21 -19.87 -40.96
C ASP A 22 -5.54 -19.78 -40.22
N THR A 23 -5.48 -19.85 -38.89
CA THR A 23 -6.63 -19.70 -38.00
C THR A 23 -6.69 -18.35 -37.31
N THR A 24 -7.89 -18.00 -36.84
CA THR A 24 -8.09 -16.81 -36.00
C THR A 24 -8.63 -17.24 -34.63
N PRO A 25 -7.75 -17.70 -33.74
CA PRO A 25 -8.15 -18.22 -32.43
C PRO A 25 -8.79 -17.18 -31.50
N VAL A 26 -8.55 -15.89 -31.75
CA VAL A 26 -9.16 -14.81 -30.97
C VAL A 26 -9.72 -13.77 -31.95
N ASP A 27 -10.98 -13.47 -31.80
CA ASP A 27 -11.66 -12.39 -32.50
C ASP A 27 -12.76 -11.81 -31.59
N LEU A 28 -12.39 -10.77 -30.83
CA LEU A 28 -13.18 -10.22 -29.74
C LEU A 28 -13.54 -8.75 -29.99
N ASP A 29 -14.78 -8.40 -29.72
CA ASP A 29 -15.24 -7.04 -29.62
C ASP A 29 -14.80 -6.45 -28.29
N LEU A 30 -13.94 -5.42 -28.32
CA LEU A 30 -13.42 -4.80 -27.10
C LEU A 30 -14.51 -4.16 -26.23
N ALA A 31 -15.57 -3.65 -26.83
CA ALA A 31 -16.68 -3.10 -26.07
C ALA A 31 -17.42 -4.17 -25.24
N LYS A 32 -17.43 -5.42 -25.72
CA LYS A 32 -18.02 -6.56 -24.97
C LYS A 32 -17.08 -7.11 -23.92
N VAL A 33 -15.77 -7.04 -24.13
CA VAL A 33 -14.76 -7.60 -23.23
C VAL A 33 -14.34 -6.63 -22.14
N LEU A 34 -14.12 -5.37 -22.51
CA LEU A 34 -13.62 -4.31 -21.63
C LEU A 34 -14.69 -3.28 -21.23
N GLY A 35 -15.76 -3.20 -22.01
CA GLY A 35 -16.88 -2.29 -21.75
C GLY A 35 -18.06 -2.99 -21.08
N GLY A 36 -18.95 -2.20 -20.49
CA GLY A 36 -20.27 -2.67 -20.09
C GLY A 36 -20.30 -3.78 -19.03
N ILE A 37 -19.28 -3.89 -18.18
CA ILE A 37 -19.33 -4.81 -17.03
C ILE A 37 -20.53 -4.44 -16.16
N PRO A 38 -21.47 -5.36 -15.90
CA PRO A 38 -22.62 -5.09 -15.06
C PRO A 38 -22.18 -4.56 -13.70
N GLN A 39 -22.77 -3.45 -13.28
CA GLN A 39 -22.51 -2.90 -11.96
C GLN A 39 -22.91 -3.92 -10.89
N LYS A 40 -21.95 -4.32 -10.08
CA LYS A 40 -22.20 -5.18 -8.92
C LYS A 40 -22.71 -4.33 -7.78
N THR A 41 -23.79 -4.77 -7.15
CA THR A 41 -24.33 -4.14 -5.94
C THR A 41 -24.06 -5.05 -4.76
N PHE A 42 -23.43 -4.50 -3.75
CA PHE A 42 -23.18 -5.17 -2.47
C PHE A 42 -24.03 -4.47 -1.41
N THR A 43 -24.70 -5.26 -0.57
CA THR A 43 -25.45 -4.76 0.57
C THR A 43 -24.80 -5.28 1.84
N ASP A 44 -24.57 -4.41 2.79
CA ASP A 44 -24.05 -4.75 4.10
C ASP A 44 -24.61 -3.81 5.16
N GLU A 45 -24.65 -4.26 6.41
CA GLU A 45 -25.13 -3.49 7.55
C GLU A 45 -23.96 -2.95 8.36
N ARG A 46 -23.91 -1.64 8.59
CA ARG A 46 -22.91 -1.04 9.48
C ARG A 46 -23.07 -1.58 10.89
N ARG A 47 -22.04 -2.21 11.38
CA ARG A 47 -21.95 -2.73 12.75
C ARG A 47 -21.07 -1.83 13.60
N LYS A 48 -21.61 -1.34 14.70
CA LYS A 48 -20.77 -0.67 15.70
C LYS A 48 -19.94 -1.72 16.43
N GLN A 49 -18.64 -1.58 16.33
CA GLN A 49 -17.74 -2.44 17.08
C GLN A 49 -17.85 -2.16 18.58
N LYS A 50 -17.97 -3.21 19.37
CA LYS A 50 -17.98 -3.09 20.83
C LYS A 50 -16.53 -2.93 21.30
N LEU A 51 -16.14 -1.71 21.58
CA LEU A 51 -14.84 -1.44 22.18
C LEU A 51 -14.92 -1.56 23.71
N TYR A 52 -13.88 -2.12 24.28
CA TYR A 52 -13.69 -2.17 25.73
C TYR A 52 -12.98 -0.90 26.19
N PRO A 53 -13.27 -0.41 27.42
CA PRO A 53 -12.54 0.70 28.00
C PRO A 53 -11.03 0.39 28.06
N LEU A 54 -10.21 1.40 27.80
CA LEU A 54 -8.76 1.28 27.92
C LEU A 54 -8.40 0.89 29.37
N ALA A 55 -7.83 -0.29 29.54
CA ALA A 55 -7.32 -0.76 30.81
C ALA A 55 -5.79 -0.60 30.83
N LEU A 56 -5.29 0.42 31.50
CA LEU A 56 -3.87 0.58 31.72
C LEU A 56 -3.41 -0.24 32.91
N PRO A 57 -2.17 -0.78 32.88
CA PRO A 57 -1.58 -1.45 34.05
C PRO A 57 -1.55 -0.50 35.24
N ARG A 58 -1.80 -1.04 36.44
CA ARG A 58 -1.61 -0.29 37.67
C ARG A 58 -0.13 -0.28 38.00
N CYS A 59 0.48 0.89 37.98
CA CYS A 59 1.86 1.12 38.37
C CYS A 59 1.91 2.13 39.51
N GLU A 60 2.90 2.01 40.39
CA GLU A 60 3.04 2.89 41.55
C GLU A 60 3.41 4.31 41.15
N THR A 61 4.17 4.45 40.08
CA THR A 61 4.63 5.76 39.57
C THR A 61 4.32 5.93 38.08
N LYS A 62 4.20 7.18 37.62
CA LYS A 62 4.07 7.50 36.19
C LYS A 62 5.27 7.02 35.38
N LYS A 63 6.47 7.04 35.96
CA LYS A 63 7.70 6.58 35.31
C LYS A 63 7.64 5.07 35.02
N GLU A 64 7.19 4.28 35.99
CA GLU A 64 7.00 2.84 35.81
C GLU A 64 5.92 2.54 34.77
N ALA A 65 4.82 3.28 34.79
CA ALA A 65 3.74 3.11 33.80
C ALA A 65 4.26 3.38 32.37
N VAL A 66 5.05 4.42 32.18
CA VAL A 66 5.66 4.72 30.87
C VAL A 66 6.68 3.65 30.46
N ALA A 67 7.53 3.21 31.39
CA ALA A 67 8.52 2.17 31.12
C ALA A 67 7.86 0.83 30.74
N ASP A 68 6.81 0.42 31.45
CA ASP A 68 6.05 -0.80 31.15
C ASP A 68 5.34 -0.69 29.80
N ALA A 69 4.70 0.44 29.52
CA ALA A 69 4.05 0.66 28.24
C ALA A 69 5.05 0.63 27.07
N LEU A 70 6.21 1.29 27.22
CA LEU A 70 7.29 1.25 26.22
C LEU A 70 7.79 -0.18 26.00
N TYR A 71 8.05 -0.91 27.07
CA TYR A 71 8.52 -2.29 26.99
C TYR A 71 7.52 -3.20 26.24
N ARG A 72 6.22 -3.07 26.51
CA ARG A 72 5.18 -3.82 25.81
C ARG A 72 5.08 -3.46 24.34
N VAL A 73 5.17 -2.17 24.02
CA VAL A 73 5.16 -1.69 22.61
C VAL A 73 6.34 -2.27 21.85
N LEU A 74 7.55 -2.22 22.43
CA LEU A 74 8.77 -2.75 21.79
C LEU A 74 8.75 -4.28 21.62
N GLN A 75 7.95 -4.99 22.40
CA GLN A 75 7.75 -6.44 22.24
C GLN A 75 6.62 -6.80 21.27
N ASN A 76 5.82 -5.84 20.84
CA ASN A 76 4.79 -6.11 19.85
C ASN A 76 5.42 -6.59 18.54
N ILE A 77 4.88 -7.65 17.96
CA ILE A 77 5.39 -8.24 16.70
C ILE A 77 5.46 -7.19 15.57
N ALA A 78 4.50 -6.26 15.51
CA ALA A 78 4.49 -5.21 14.52
C ALA A 78 5.59 -4.15 14.71
N VAL A 79 6.13 -4.00 15.94
CA VAL A 79 7.12 -2.98 16.31
C VAL A 79 8.50 -3.56 16.56
N GLY A 80 8.56 -4.77 17.09
CA GLY A 80 9.81 -5.44 17.46
C GLY A 80 10.78 -5.60 16.29
N SER A 81 12.07 -5.52 16.57
CA SER A 81 13.12 -5.60 15.54
C SER A 81 13.06 -6.90 14.74
N LYS A 82 13.06 -6.77 13.42
CA LYS A 82 13.18 -7.89 12.45
C LYS A 82 14.62 -8.04 11.94
N ARG A 83 15.62 -7.57 12.69
CA ARG A 83 17.02 -7.57 12.25
C ARG A 83 17.47 -8.94 11.72
N PHE A 84 17.03 -10.03 12.34
CA PHE A 84 17.36 -11.40 11.92
C PHE A 84 16.83 -11.74 10.52
N LEU A 85 15.77 -11.09 10.06
CA LEU A 85 15.23 -11.22 8.70
C LEU A 85 15.86 -10.18 7.76
N VAL A 86 15.69 -8.89 8.07
CA VAL A 86 15.95 -7.80 7.13
C VAL A 86 17.43 -7.54 6.87
N ASN A 87 18.34 -8.06 7.67
CA ASN A 87 19.78 -7.93 7.40
C ASN A 87 20.27 -8.79 6.23
N LYS A 88 19.49 -9.78 5.80
CA LYS A 88 19.90 -10.75 4.79
C LYS A 88 18.91 -10.92 3.63
N VAL A 89 17.63 -10.62 3.86
CA VAL A 89 16.54 -10.86 2.90
C VAL A 89 16.06 -9.55 2.34
N ASP A 90 15.93 -9.47 1.03
CA ASP A 90 15.34 -8.36 0.27
C ASP A 90 15.83 -6.95 0.67
N ARG A 91 17.12 -6.84 0.99
CA ARG A 91 17.71 -5.56 1.42
C ARG A 91 17.75 -4.52 0.33
N SER A 92 17.97 -4.97 -0.88
CA SER A 92 18.16 -4.10 -2.04
C SER A 92 17.59 -4.79 -3.27
N VAL A 93 16.67 -4.14 -3.92
CA VAL A 93 16.16 -4.54 -5.24
C VAL A 93 16.61 -3.50 -6.23
N THR A 94 17.01 -3.94 -7.47
CA THR A 94 17.71 -3.13 -8.46
C THR A 94 19.16 -2.81 -8.06
N GLY A 95 19.95 -2.17 -8.87
CA GLY A 95 21.37 -1.96 -8.60
C GLY A 95 21.75 -0.56 -8.13
N LEU A 96 20.86 0.40 -8.22
CA LEU A 96 21.14 1.82 -7.99
C LEU A 96 20.57 2.30 -6.65
N ILE A 97 20.92 1.61 -5.58
CA ILE A 97 20.40 1.89 -4.22
C ILE A 97 21.15 3.07 -3.61
N ALA A 98 20.42 4.15 -3.33
CA ALA A 98 20.92 5.29 -2.57
C ALA A 98 20.62 5.18 -1.08
N GLN A 99 19.46 4.65 -0.71
CA GLN A 99 19.04 4.40 0.66
C GLN A 99 18.28 3.07 0.76
N GLN A 100 18.64 2.25 1.73
CA GLN A 100 17.96 0.98 2.05
C GLN A 100 17.50 0.97 3.52
N GLN A 101 16.77 -0.07 3.92
CA GLN A 101 16.28 -0.22 5.30
C GLN A 101 17.40 -0.31 6.35
N CYS A 102 18.55 -0.89 6.01
CA CYS A 102 19.70 -0.93 6.90
C CYS A 102 20.60 0.27 6.66
N CYS A 103 20.78 1.12 7.64
CA CYS A 103 21.54 2.35 7.52
C CYS A 103 22.48 2.60 8.69
N GLY A 104 23.36 3.59 8.51
CA GLY A 104 24.40 3.96 9.47
C GLY A 104 25.54 2.94 9.59
N PRO A 105 26.58 3.24 10.41
CA PRO A 105 27.77 2.40 10.54
C PRO A 105 27.47 1.00 11.05
N LEU A 106 26.40 0.84 11.83
CA LEU A 106 26.00 -0.43 12.41
C LEU A 106 25.03 -1.24 11.52
N HIS A 107 24.65 -0.72 10.36
CA HIS A 107 23.67 -1.34 9.46
C HIS A 107 22.40 -1.79 10.19
N LEU A 108 21.81 -0.91 10.99
CA LEU A 108 20.55 -1.19 11.69
C LEU A 108 19.35 -0.98 10.75
N PRO A 109 18.34 -1.85 10.83
CA PRO A 109 17.13 -1.74 10.01
C PRO A 109 16.17 -0.69 10.59
N VAL A 110 16.54 0.58 10.48
CA VAL A 110 15.82 1.72 11.08
C VAL A 110 15.38 2.76 10.05
N SER A 111 15.56 2.47 8.76
CA SER A 111 15.08 3.35 7.68
C SER A 111 13.72 2.86 7.17
N ASP A 112 12.71 3.73 7.23
CA ASP A 112 11.36 3.47 6.73
C ASP A 112 11.14 4.09 5.34
N VAL A 113 12.22 4.53 4.69
CA VAL A 113 12.24 5.02 3.31
C VAL A 113 13.35 4.34 2.53
N ALA A 114 13.03 3.92 1.30
CA ALA A 114 13.99 3.46 0.31
C ALA A 114 14.18 4.51 -0.78
N VAL A 115 15.41 4.72 -1.23
CA VAL A 115 15.71 5.63 -2.32
C VAL A 115 16.56 4.92 -3.36
N VAL A 116 16.14 4.97 -4.60
CA VAL A 116 16.87 4.43 -5.76
C VAL A 116 17.21 5.54 -6.73
N ALA A 117 18.44 5.54 -7.23
CA ALA A 117 18.86 6.47 -8.28
C ALA A 117 18.33 5.98 -9.64
N GLN A 118 18.03 6.90 -10.54
CA GLN A 118 17.56 6.58 -11.89
C GLN A 118 18.72 6.33 -12.87
N SER A 119 19.92 6.78 -12.56
CA SER A 119 21.10 6.57 -13.40
C SER A 119 22.37 6.63 -12.58
N HIS A 120 23.49 6.19 -13.18
CA HIS A 120 24.83 6.31 -12.59
C HIS A 120 25.40 7.74 -12.69
N PHE A 121 24.82 8.60 -13.48
CA PHE A 121 25.39 9.90 -13.84
C PHE A 121 24.59 11.10 -13.32
N GLY A 122 23.35 10.89 -12.90
CA GLY A 122 22.46 11.94 -12.41
C GLY A 122 22.25 11.91 -10.91
N LEU A 123 21.72 13.00 -10.37
CA LEU A 123 21.32 13.11 -8.95
C LEU A 123 19.79 12.97 -8.75
N THR A 124 19.10 12.42 -9.75
CA THR A 124 17.67 12.15 -9.69
C THR A 124 17.40 10.71 -9.29
N GLY A 125 16.29 10.49 -8.60
CA GLY A 125 15.91 9.19 -8.11
C GLY A 125 14.43 9.12 -7.78
N ALA A 126 14.03 8.00 -7.19
CA ALA A 126 12.71 7.80 -6.64
C ALA A 126 12.82 7.38 -5.17
N ALA A 127 11.97 7.94 -4.33
CA ALA A 127 11.81 7.54 -2.94
C ALA A 127 10.52 6.76 -2.78
N THR A 128 10.56 5.69 -1.98
CA THR A 128 9.41 4.85 -1.69
C THR A 128 9.29 4.64 -0.19
N ALA A 129 8.09 4.77 0.34
CA ALA A 129 7.77 4.49 1.74
C ALA A 129 6.43 3.76 1.83
N ILE A 130 6.22 3.08 2.94
CA ILE A 130 5.00 2.31 3.21
C ILE A 130 4.31 2.88 4.44
N GLY A 131 2.98 2.89 4.43
CA GLY A 131 2.15 3.14 5.59
C GLY A 131 1.07 2.07 5.69
N GLU A 132 0.91 1.49 6.88
CA GLU A 132 -0.09 0.47 7.15
C GLU A 132 -0.64 0.59 8.58
N GLN A 133 -1.92 0.34 8.77
CA GLN A 133 -2.53 0.45 10.10
C GLN A 133 -3.57 -0.66 10.34
N PRO A 134 -3.24 -1.95 10.17
CA PRO A 134 -4.22 -3.02 10.21
C PRO A 134 -4.91 -3.15 11.57
N ILE A 135 -4.16 -3.01 12.67
CA ILE A 135 -4.73 -3.13 14.02
C ILE A 135 -5.63 -1.94 14.38
N LYS A 136 -5.23 -0.72 13.98
CA LYS A 136 -6.03 0.48 14.28
C LYS A 136 -7.30 0.54 13.46
N MET A 137 -7.29 -0.01 12.24
CA MET A 137 -8.49 -0.15 11.41
C MET A 137 -9.53 -1.07 12.02
N LEU A 138 -9.12 -2.04 12.85
CA LEU A 138 -10.06 -2.85 13.63
C LEU A 138 -10.79 -2.05 14.71
N ILE A 139 -10.26 -0.92 15.13
CA ILE A 139 -10.86 -0.03 16.13
C ILE A 139 -11.70 1.04 15.45
N ASP A 140 -11.14 1.70 14.46
CA ASP A 140 -11.76 2.76 13.69
C ASP A 140 -11.21 2.71 12.24
N PRO A 141 -12.01 2.18 11.30
CA PRO A 141 -11.58 2.03 9.90
C PRO A 141 -11.21 3.36 9.24
N GLU A 142 -11.99 4.41 9.50
CA GLU A 142 -11.77 5.72 8.91
C GLU A 142 -10.50 6.39 9.45
N ALA A 143 -10.31 6.37 10.76
CA ALA A 143 -9.12 6.91 11.39
C ALA A 143 -7.87 6.12 10.98
N GLY A 144 -7.97 4.78 10.95
CA GLY A 144 -6.88 3.91 10.53
C GLY A 144 -6.46 4.15 9.07
N ALA A 145 -7.41 4.37 8.17
CA ALA A 145 -7.13 4.70 6.77
C ALA A 145 -6.36 6.03 6.65
N ARG A 146 -6.81 7.07 7.36
CA ARG A 146 -6.08 8.35 7.41
C ARG A 146 -4.68 8.20 8.02
N MET A 147 -4.54 7.39 9.05
CA MET A 147 -3.25 7.11 9.69
C MET A 147 -2.29 6.33 8.78
N ALA A 148 -2.78 5.42 7.96
CA ALA A 148 -1.95 4.71 6.99
C ALA A 148 -1.34 5.67 5.95
N VAL A 149 -2.13 6.59 5.42
CA VAL A 149 -1.63 7.65 4.54
C VAL A 149 -0.62 8.54 5.26
N ALA A 150 -0.94 8.99 6.48
CA ALA A 150 -0.05 9.84 7.27
C ALA A 150 1.28 9.14 7.59
N GLU A 151 1.27 7.85 7.89
CA GLU A 151 2.48 7.06 8.12
C GLU A 151 3.36 7.00 6.87
N ALA A 152 2.80 6.69 5.70
CA ALA A 152 3.56 6.71 4.45
C ALA A 152 4.20 8.08 4.17
N LEU A 153 3.46 9.17 4.42
CA LEU A 153 3.95 10.53 4.23
C LEU A 153 5.04 10.90 5.24
N THR A 154 4.89 10.52 6.50
CA THR A 154 5.93 10.79 7.52
C THR A 154 7.19 9.95 7.28
N ASN A 155 7.06 8.74 6.78
CA ASN A 155 8.20 7.91 6.43
C ASN A 155 8.97 8.47 5.22
N ILE A 156 8.27 8.99 4.19
CA ILE A 156 8.93 9.53 3.00
C ILE A 156 9.54 10.91 3.23
N MET A 157 9.15 11.63 4.28
CA MET A 157 9.65 12.99 4.54
C MET A 157 11.16 13.08 4.80
N CYS A 158 11.81 11.94 5.10
CA CYS A 158 13.26 11.87 5.25
C CYS A 158 14.00 11.88 3.90
N ALA A 159 13.30 11.76 2.78
CA ALA A 159 13.84 11.92 1.44
C ALA A 159 13.47 13.30 0.86
N ARG A 160 14.38 13.87 0.08
CA ARG A 160 14.10 15.13 -0.63
C ARG A 160 13.25 14.83 -1.85
N ILE A 161 11.95 15.00 -1.72
CA ILE A 161 10.98 14.89 -2.82
C ILE A 161 10.82 16.22 -3.56
N SER A 162 10.34 16.18 -4.80
CA SER A 162 10.11 17.38 -5.63
C SER A 162 8.96 18.24 -5.10
N ALA A 163 7.80 17.66 -4.86
CA ALA A 163 6.64 18.30 -4.24
C ALA A 163 5.68 17.24 -3.67
N LEU A 164 4.78 17.65 -2.77
CA LEU A 164 3.76 16.76 -2.20
C LEU A 164 2.84 16.20 -3.30
N GLN A 165 2.46 17.02 -4.26
CA GLN A 165 1.56 16.64 -5.37
C GLN A 165 2.20 15.66 -6.37
N ASP A 166 3.52 15.51 -6.33
CA ASP A 166 4.25 14.54 -7.16
C ASP A 166 4.22 13.13 -6.57
N ILE A 167 3.80 12.99 -5.32
CA ILE A 167 3.63 11.69 -4.69
C ILE A 167 2.50 10.93 -5.38
N LYS A 168 2.81 9.70 -5.80
CA LYS A 168 1.84 8.72 -6.28
C LYS A 168 1.79 7.55 -5.32
N CYS A 169 0.59 7.05 -5.08
CA CYS A 169 0.38 5.96 -4.15
C CYS A 169 -0.13 4.73 -4.87
N SER A 170 0.35 3.58 -4.44
CA SER A 170 -0.25 2.30 -4.76
C SER A 170 -0.98 1.80 -3.51
N ALA A 171 -2.29 1.58 -3.62
CA ALA A 171 -3.09 1.12 -2.50
C ALA A 171 -3.24 -0.40 -2.54
N ASN A 172 -3.09 -1.06 -1.40
CA ASN A 172 -3.36 -2.48 -1.25
C ASN A 172 -4.43 -2.69 -0.18
N TRP A 173 -5.56 -3.24 -0.59
CA TRP A 173 -6.67 -3.58 0.30
C TRP A 173 -6.62 -5.06 0.64
N MET A 174 -6.36 -5.37 1.90
CA MET A 174 -6.45 -6.72 2.45
C MET A 174 -7.59 -6.74 3.45
N TRP A 175 -8.75 -7.21 3.02
CA TRP A 175 -9.99 -7.14 3.80
C TRP A 175 -10.87 -8.37 3.56
N ALA A 176 -11.75 -8.66 4.50
CA ALA A 176 -12.75 -9.72 4.39
C ALA A 176 -14.16 -9.13 4.25
N PRO A 177 -14.51 -8.45 3.13
CA PRO A 177 -15.75 -7.67 3.01
C PRO A 177 -17.03 -8.51 3.00
N LYS A 178 -16.90 -9.84 2.89
CA LYS A 178 -18.03 -10.76 2.96
C LYS A 178 -18.47 -11.07 4.40
N LEU A 179 -17.64 -10.74 5.38
CA LEU A 179 -18.04 -10.86 6.79
C LEU A 179 -19.01 -9.75 7.16
N PRO A 180 -20.00 -10.03 8.03
CA PRO A 180 -21.02 -9.05 8.37
C PRO A 180 -20.44 -7.76 8.99
N GLY A 181 -20.71 -6.62 8.35
CA GLY A 181 -20.22 -5.29 8.74
C GLY A 181 -18.87 -4.90 8.13
N GLU A 182 -18.10 -5.85 7.59
CA GLU A 182 -16.76 -5.59 7.07
C GLU A 182 -16.76 -4.90 5.70
N GLY A 183 -17.77 -5.15 4.87
CA GLY A 183 -17.94 -4.45 3.60
C GLY A 183 -18.21 -2.97 3.80
N SER A 184 -19.06 -2.62 4.76
CA SER A 184 -19.35 -1.23 5.11
C SER A 184 -18.14 -0.55 5.76
N ALA A 185 -17.40 -1.25 6.63
CA ALA A 185 -16.17 -0.74 7.24
C ALA A 185 -15.08 -0.43 6.20
N MET A 186 -14.89 -1.32 5.22
CA MET A 186 -13.97 -1.10 4.11
C MET A 186 -14.38 0.12 3.27
N TYR A 187 -15.67 0.27 3.00
CA TYR A 187 -16.19 1.43 2.25
C TYR A 187 -15.93 2.74 3.01
N ASP A 188 -16.20 2.78 4.32
CA ASP A 188 -15.94 3.95 5.15
C ASP A 188 -14.46 4.30 5.23
N ALA A 189 -13.59 3.30 5.34
CA ALA A 189 -12.12 3.47 5.25
C ALA A 189 -11.69 4.05 3.90
N ALA A 190 -12.25 3.55 2.80
CA ALA A 190 -11.94 4.03 1.46
C ALA A 190 -12.39 5.49 1.25
N CYS A 191 -13.56 5.85 1.76
CA CYS A 191 -14.03 7.23 1.72
C CYS A 191 -13.12 8.17 2.52
N ALA A 192 -12.72 7.77 3.72
CA ALA A 192 -11.84 8.57 4.57
C ALA A 192 -10.44 8.75 3.95
N MET A 193 -9.90 7.71 3.33
CA MET A 193 -8.65 7.79 2.57
C MET A 193 -8.77 8.74 1.38
N ARG A 194 -9.82 8.58 0.56
CA ARG A 194 -10.10 9.45 -0.58
C ARG A 194 -10.13 10.92 -0.17
N ASP A 195 -10.91 11.24 0.86
CA ASP A 195 -11.12 12.62 1.30
C ASP A 195 -9.81 13.27 1.77
N LEU A 196 -8.99 12.51 2.51
CA LEU A 196 -7.66 12.98 2.92
C LEU A 196 -6.74 13.17 1.70
N MET A 197 -6.70 12.23 0.77
CA MET A 197 -5.82 12.31 -0.39
C MET A 197 -6.22 13.43 -1.34
N VAL A 198 -7.51 13.68 -1.53
CA VAL A 198 -8.02 14.84 -2.28
C VAL A 198 -7.60 16.14 -1.60
N LEU A 199 -7.71 16.23 -0.27
CA LEU A 199 -7.27 17.40 0.50
C LEU A 199 -5.76 17.66 0.34
N LEU A 200 -4.95 16.61 0.31
CA LEU A 200 -3.49 16.70 0.16
C LEU A 200 -3.04 16.90 -1.30
N GLY A 201 -3.92 16.70 -2.28
CA GLY A 201 -3.59 16.78 -3.70
C GLY A 201 -2.71 15.64 -4.20
N ILE A 202 -2.75 14.47 -3.54
CA ILE A 202 -2.02 13.27 -3.93
C ILE A 202 -2.96 12.22 -4.52
N ALA A 203 -2.46 11.34 -5.38
CA ALA A 203 -3.28 10.39 -6.10
C ALA A 203 -2.88 8.92 -5.83
N VAL A 204 -3.89 8.06 -5.83
CA VAL A 204 -3.71 6.62 -6.03
C VAL A 204 -3.80 6.35 -7.53
N ASP A 205 -2.72 5.87 -8.14
CA ASP A 205 -2.65 5.55 -9.57
C ASP A 205 -2.58 4.05 -9.85
N GLY A 206 -2.50 3.25 -8.81
CA GLY A 206 -2.48 1.80 -8.92
C GLY A 206 -2.80 1.12 -7.60
N GLY A 207 -2.87 -0.19 -7.63
CA GLY A 207 -3.12 -0.95 -6.43
C GLY A 207 -3.50 -2.39 -6.67
N LYS A 208 -3.84 -3.06 -5.59
CA LYS A 208 -4.25 -4.47 -5.58
C LYS A 208 -5.24 -4.71 -4.45
N ASP A 209 -6.22 -5.54 -4.73
CA ASP A 209 -7.19 -5.99 -3.75
C ASP A 209 -6.94 -7.47 -3.40
N SER A 210 -6.90 -7.76 -2.11
CA SER A 210 -6.87 -9.12 -1.55
C SER A 210 -8.10 -9.29 -0.67
N LEU A 211 -9.25 -9.45 -1.32
CA LEU A 211 -10.54 -9.56 -0.66
C LEU A 211 -10.93 -11.03 -0.54
N SER A 212 -11.24 -11.49 0.67
CA SER A 212 -11.62 -12.88 0.97
C SER A 212 -13.13 -13.07 1.13
#